data_302443f723819a36113783161742d171
#
_entry.id   302443f723819a36113783161742d171
#
_cell.length_a   1.000
_cell.length_b   1.000
_cell.length_c   1.000
_cell.angle_alpha   90.00
_cell.angle_beta   90.00
_cell.angle_gamma   90.00
#
_symmetry.space_group_name_H-M   'P 1'
#
loop_
_entity.id
_entity.type
_entity.pdbx_description
1 polymer ?
#
loop_
_entity_poly.entity_id
_entity_poly.type
_entity_poly.pdbx_seq_one_letter_code
_entity_poly.pdbx_strand_id
1 'polypeptide(L)'
;MVRPQNGVSALQELPVSDVQGEATNAAQIDYWNASAGQTWARYQAQLDRQIEPLGLEALRVLAPRPGERVLDVGCGCGQTTLELAERVGAAGAVTGVDITAPMLAVAKARTVPEGSATPLFLERDAQAADLGDGVYDAIFSRFGVMFFSDPVAAFANLRRALKPDGRLTFVCWRPFQENLWMRAPMEAAQPFLPPSPPMDPTAPGPFAFADPDRVRSILSEAGFSDVTLHAFNTSIGGSSLEQAVDLAFRVGPLGAFLREQPELAPSVAGAVKAALSEYDTPAGVLMPAAVWIVTAQAT
;
A
#
# COMPACT_ATOMS: atom_id res chain seq x y z
N MET A 1 8.32 26.03 33.31
CA MET A 1 9.16 25.78 32.13
C MET A 1 8.95 24.33 31.71
N VAL A 2 8.07 24.10 30.76
CA VAL A 2 7.81 22.75 30.19
C VAL A 2 8.77 22.58 29.00
N ARG A 3 9.62 21.55 29.04
CA ARG A 3 10.49 21.21 27.91
C ARG A 3 9.63 20.69 26.76
N PRO A 4 9.82 21.13 25.51
CA PRO A 4 9.17 20.50 24.38
C PRO A 4 9.73 19.08 24.20
N GLN A 5 8.85 18.08 24.11
CA GLN A 5 9.23 16.71 23.81
C GLN A 5 9.52 16.58 22.31
N ASN A 6 10.80 16.62 21.95
CA ASN A 6 11.30 16.50 20.57
C ASN A 6 11.41 15.03 20.14
N GLY A 7 10.28 14.28 20.12
CA GLY A 7 10.30 12.91 19.59
C GLY A 7 10.53 12.79 18.07
N VAL A 8 10.21 13.83 17.31
CA VAL A 8 10.45 13.85 15.85
C VAL A 8 11.92 14.07 15.51
N SER A 9 12.65 14.83 16.35
CA SER A 9 14.08 15.08 16.17
C SER A 9 14.91 13.79 16.26
N ALA A 10 14.51 12.86 17.13
CA ALA A 10 15.23 11.59 17.32
C ALA A 10 15.16 10.66 16.09
N LEU A 11 14.04 10.67 15.35
CA LEU A 11 13.89 9.87 14.13
C LEU A 11 14.66 10.46 12.93
N GLN A 12 14.92 11.77 12.92
CA GLN A 12 15.74 12.45 11.89
C GLN A 12 17.23 12.23 12.08
N GLU A 13 17.69 11.95 13.31
CA GLU A 13 19.09 11.77 13.65
C GLU A 13 19.59 10.32 13.52
N LEU A 14 18.69 9.36 13.19
CA LEU A 14 19.11 7.99 12.94
C LEU A 14 19.92 7.92 11.63
N PRO A 15 21.09 7.28 11.63
CA PRO A 15 21.94 7.22 10.45
C PRO A 15 21.24 6.52 9.29
N VAL A 16 21.47 7.03 8.08
CA VAL A 16 20.91 6.53 6.81
C VAL A 16 21.33 5.08 6.49
N SER A 17 22.25 4.50 7.29
CA SER A 17 22.82 3.18 7.08
C SER A 17 21.91 1.98 7.40
N ASP A 18 20.71 2.18 7.95
CA ASP A 18 19.80 1.08 8.32
C ASP A 18 18.84 0.64 7.21
N VAL A 19 19.14 0.95 5.93
CA VAL A 19 18.54 0.27 4.77
C VAL A 19 18.96 -1.21 4.71
N GLN A 20 19.96 -1.61 5.48
CA GLN A 20 20.37 -3.00 5.69
C GLN A 20 19.48 -3.68 6.75
N GLY A 21 18.16 -3.59 6.58
CA GLY A 21 17.24 -4.56 7.15
C GLY A 21 17.57 -5.90 6.51
N GLU A 22 18.26 -6.69 7.25
CA GLU A 22 18.82 -8.01 7.01
C GLU A 22 18.19 -8.82 5.86
N ALA A 23 18.94 -9.79 5.37
CA ALA A 23 18.75 -10.70 4.23
C ALA A 23 17.31 -11.24 4.00
N THR A 24 16.37 -11.09 4.94
CA THR A 24 15.01 -11.60 4.87
C THR A 24 14.09 -10.82 3.92
N ASN A 25 14.26 -9.48 3.76
CA ASN A 25 13.39 -8.67 2.89
C ASN A 25 14.11 -8.12 1.63
N ALA A 26 15.37 -8.53 1.41
CA ALA A 26 16.20 -8.04 0.30
C ALA A 26 15.53 -8.19 -1.07
N ALA A 27 14.85 -9.33 -1.30
CA ALA A 27 14.15 -9.57 -2.57
C ALA A 27 13.02 -8.56 -2.84
N GLN A 28 12.30 -8.10 -1.80
CA GLN A 28 11.27 -7.08 -1.94
C GLN A 28 11.89 -5.69 -2.16
N ILE A 29 12.98 -5.38 -1.45
CA ILE A 29 13.73 -4.14 -1.64
C ILE A 29 14.22 -4.05 -3.09
N ASP A 30 14.83 -5.11 -3.61
CA ASP A 30 15.32 -5.18 -4.98
C ASP A 30 14.17 -5.05 -6.00
N TYR A 31 13.07 -5.78 -5.80
CA TYR A 31 11.89 -5.74 -6.68
C TYR A 31 11.29 -4.34 -6.76
N TRP A 32 11.09 -3.66 -5.61
CA TRP A 32 10.46 -2.34 -5.57
C TRP A 32 11.40 -1.21 -5.98
N ASN A 33 12.72 -1.34 -5.82
CA ASN A 33 13.68 -0.35 -6.33
C ASN A 33 14.04 -0.53 -7.80
N ALA A 34 13.69 -1.68 -8.40
CA ALA A 34 13.82 -1.92 -9.83
C ALA A 34 12.65 -1.31 -10.63
N SER A 35 12.19 -1.98 -11.67
CA SER A 35 11.15 -1.48 -12.60
C SER A 35 9.77 -1.28 -11.96
N ALA A 36 9.44 -2.00 -10.89
CA ALA A 36 8.13 -1.91 -10.25
C ALA A 36 7.90 -0.52 -9.63
N GLY A 37 8.79 -0.06 -8.76
CA GLY A 37 8.66 1.26 -8.13
C GLY A 37 8.77 2.42 -9.12
N GLN A 38 9.63 2.30 -10.13
CA GLN A 38 9.68 3.29 -11.22
C GLN A 38 8.35 3.38 -11.98
N THR A 39 7.71 2.24 -12.25
CA THR A 39 6.40 2.19 -12.87
C THR A 39 5.35 2.88 -12.01
N TRP A 40 5.30 2.57 -10.71
CA TRP A 40 4.37 3.21 -9.77
C TRP A 40 4.60 4.71 -9.65
N ALA A 41 5.85 5.16 -9.60
CA ALA A 41 6.20 6.58 -9.59
C ALA A 41 5.76 7.29 -10.88
N ARG A 42 5.97 6.65 -12.05
CA ARG A 42 5.58 7.21 -13.35
C ARG A 42 4.07 7.33 -13.52
N TYR A 43 3.32 6.33 -13.07
CA TYR A 43 1.85 6.27 -13.21
C TYR A 43 1.13 6.77 -11.96
N GLN A 44 1.84 7.46 -11.04
CA GLN A 44 1.36 7.87 -9.73
C GLN A 44 -0.02 8.55 -9.78
N ALA A 45 -0.21 9.56 -10.65
CA ALA A 45 -1.47 10.31 -10.69
C ALA A 45 -2.68 9.45 -11.12
N GLN A 46 -2.45 8.46 -11.99
CA GLN A 46 -3.48 7.53 -12.43
C GLN A 46 -3.79 6.48 -11.35
N LEU A 47 -2.75 5.95 -10.71
CA LEU A 47 -2.87 4.98 -9.62
C LEU A 47 -3.53 5.60 -8.38
N ASP A 48 -3.12 6.81 -7.99
CA ASP A 48 -3.76 7.53 -6.89
C ASP A 48 -5.27 7.63 -7.10
N ARG A 49 -5.69 8.13 -8.27
CA ARG A 49 -7.11 8.25 -8.62
C ARG A 49 -7.83 6.90 -8.60
N GLN A 50 -7.20 5.86 -9.14
CA GLN A 50 -7.79 4.53 -9.22
C GLN A 50 -8.10 3.93 -7.85
N ILE A 51 -7.14 4.02 -6.90
CA ILE A 51 -7.26 3.36 -5.59
C ILE A 51 -7.69 4.31 -4.46
N GLU A 52 -7.92 5.60 -4.77
CA GLU A 52 -8.36 6.61 -3.80
C GLU A 52 -9.60 6.20 -2.99
N PRO A 53 -10.70 5.69 -3.60
CA PRO A 53 -11.90 5.32 -2.83
C PRO A 53 -11.62 4.28 -1.74
N LEU A 54 -10.67 3.37 -1.98
CA LEU A 54 -10.27 2.35 -1.03
C LEU A 54 -9.48 2.94 0.15
N GLY A 55 -8.58 3.87 -0.15
CA GLY A 55 -7.81 4.61 0.85
C GLY A 55 -8.69 5.51 1.72
N LEU A 56 -9.61 6.27 1.10
CA LEU A 56 -10.53 7.17 1.82
C LEU A 56 -11.43 6.42 2.81
N GLU A 57 -11.97 5.27 2.42
CA GLU A 57 -12.78 4.47 3.33
C GLU A 57 -11.96 3.92 4.50
N ALA A 58 -10.75 3.44 4.25
CA ALA A 58 -9.88 2.99 5.33
C ALA A 58 -9.44 4.12 6.27
N LEU A 59 -9.19 5.33 5.75
CA LEU A 59 -8.91 6.51 6.56
C LEU A 59 -10.14 6.94 7.38
N ARG A 60 -11.35 6.76 6.84
CA ARG A 60 -12.60 6.97 7.60
C ARG A 60 -12.70 5.98 8.76
N VAL A 61 -12.31 4.73 8.56
CA VAL A 61 -12.30 3.70 9.61
C VAL A 61 -11.21 3.96 10.65
N LEU A 62 -9.99 4.34 10.23
CA LEU A 62 -8.91 4.72 11.14
C LEU A 62 -9.31 5.89 12.04
N ALA A 63 -10.09 6.83 11.48
CA ALA A 63 -10.54 8.06 12.12
C ALA A 63 -9.38 8.84 12.79
N PRO A 64 -8.39 9.33 12.03
CA PRO A 64 -7.28 10.11 12.58
C PRO A 64 -7.81 11.38 13.26
N ARG A 65 -7.21 11.73 14.41
CA ARG A 65 -7.66 12.87 15.22
C ARG A 65 -6.65 14.01 15.15
N PRO A 66 -7.10 15.27 15.23
CA PRO A 66 -6.18 16.40 15.33
C PRO A 66 -5.16 16.21 16.47
N GLY A 67 -3.88 16.48 16.16
CA GLY A 67 -2.78 16.36 17.10
C GLY A 67 -2.17 14.96 17.24
N GLU A 68 -2.73 13.92 16.61
CA GLU A 68 -2.18 12.56 16.66
C GLU A 68 -0.87 12.43 15.87
N ARG A 69 -0.08 11.46 16.26
CA ARG A 69 1.12 11.01 15.55
C ARG A 69 0.77 9.73 14.81
N VAL A 70 0.88 9.75 13.49
CA VAL A 70 0.48 8.62 12.63
C VAL A 70 1.66 8.14 11.79
N LEU A 71 1.82 6.82 11.68
CA LEU A 71 2.75 6.17 10.78
C LEU A 71 1.98 5.63 9.57
N ASP A 72 2.43 5.99 8.36
CA ASP A 72 1.93 5.45 7.08
C ASP A 72 2.95 4.46 6.52
N VAL A 73 2.62 3.16 6.54
CA VAL A 73 3.51 2.06 6.17
C VAL A 73 3.32 1.66 4.72
N GLY A 74 4.40 1.67 3.94
CA GLY A 74 4.34 1.51 2.48
C GLY A 74 3.67 2.72 1.84
N CYS A 75 4.10 3.92 2.25
CA CYS A 75 3.47 5.19 1.87
C CYS A 75 3.59 5.53 0.38
N GLY A 76 4.49 4.86 -0.33
CA GLY A 76 4.69 5.02 -1.76
C GLY A 76 4.92 6.46 -2.19
N CYS A 77 4.08 6.93 -3.12
CA CYS A 77 4.13 8.31 -3.61
C CYS A 77 3.43 9.34 -2.68
N GLY A 78 3.05 8.96 -1.46
CA GLY A 78 2.67 9.87 -0.38
C GLY A 78 1.23 10.40 -0.42
N GLN A 79 0.31 9.88 -1.24
CA GLN A 79 -1.08 10.36 -1.25
C GLN A 79 -1.73 10.22 0.13
N THR A 80 -1.74 9.03 0.69
CA THR A 80 -2.34 8.75 2.00
C THR A 80 -1.64 9.47 3.14
N THR A 81 -0.32 9.64 3.04
CA THR A 81 0.46 10.42 4.01
C THR A 81 0.01 11.89 4.06
N LEU A 82 -0.24 12.52 2.90
CA LEU A 82 -0.76 13.89 2.84
C LEU A 82 -2.19 13.99 3.38
N GLU A 83 -3.05 13.04 3.06
CA GLU A 83 -4.42 12.99 3.60
C GLU A 83 -4.44 12.78 5.12
N LEU A 84 -3.53 11.98 5.66
CA LEU A 84 -3.32 11.85 7.09
C LEU A 84 -2.83 13.17 7.70
N ALA A 85 -1.86 13.84 7.05
CA ALA A 85 -1.30 15.12 7.51
C ALA A 85 -2.36 16.22 7.60
N GLU A 86 -3.28 16.27 6.64
CA GLU A 86 -4.42 17.19 6.66
C GLU A 86 -5.34 16.90 7.85
N ARG A 87 -5.67 15.62 8.10
CA ARG A 87 -6.60 15.21 9.16
C ARG A 87 -6.04 15.43 10.56
N VAL A 88 -4.74 15.17 10.77
CA VAL A 88 -4.13 15.42 12.08
C VAL A 88 -3.79 16.90 12.30
N GLY A 89 -3.75 17.69 11.23
CA GLY A 89 -3.51 19.13 11.29
C GLY A 89 -2.13 19.54 11.77
N ALA A 90 -1.84 20.83 11.84
CA ALA A 90 -0.53 21.37 12.16
C ALA A 90 0.01 20.99 13.56
N ALA A 91 -0.86 20.58 14.49
CA ALA A 91 -0.46 20.11 15.82
C ALA A 91 -0.11 18.61 15.86
N GLY A 92 -0.43 17.86 14.80
CA GLY A 92 -0.12 16.45 14.65
C GLY A 92 1.22 16.20 13.99
N ALA A 93 1.53 14.92 13.76
CA ALA A 93 2.73 14.52 13.02
C ALA A 93 2.42 13.26 12.20
N VAL A 94 2.93 13.21 10.97
CA VAL A 94 2.81 12.02 10.11
C VAL A 94 4.19 11.62 9.61
N THR A 95 4.50 10.34 9.76
CA THR A 95 5.70 9.73 9.19
C THR A 95 5.27 8.73 8.13
N GLY A 96 5.73 8.91 6.90
CA GLY A 96 5.59 7.91 5.83
C GLY A 96 6.87 7.10 5.72
N VAL A 97 6.77 5.78 5.73
CA VAL A 97 7.91 4.88 5.51
C VAL A 97 7.68 4.03 4.27
N ASP A 98 8.70 3.88 3.44
CA ASP A 98 8.71 3.03 2.26
C ASP A 98 10.13 2.56 1.96
N ILE A 99 10.26 1.41 1.29
CA ILE A 99 11.55 0.87 0.83
C ILE A 99 11.95 1.40 -0.55
N THR A 100 11.05 2.14 -1.22
CA THR A 100 11.12 2.47 -2.64
C THR A 100 11.60 3.90 -2.85
N ALA A 101 12.89 4.11 -3.09
CA ALA A 101 13.48 5.43 -3.30
C ALA A 101 12.81 6.24 -4.43
N PRO A 102 12.48 5.66 -5.63
CA PRO A 102 11.78 6.39 -6.69
C PRO A 102 10.41 6.92 -6.29
N MET A 103 9.64 6.16 -5.52
CA MET A 103 8.30 6.58 -5.06
C MET A 103 8.42 7.66 -3.98
N LEU A 104 9.36 7.51 -3.04
CA LEU A 104 9.63 8.52 -2.01
C LEU A 104 10.12 9.85 -2.60
N ALA A 105 10.84 9.83 -3.72
CA ALA A 105 11.21 11.06 -4.42
C ALA A 105 9.96 11.84 -4.90
N VAL A 106 8.95 11.13 -5.41
CA VAL A 106 7.65 11.72 -5.77
C VAL A 106 6.93 12.24 -4.52
N ALA A 107 6.87 11.46 -3.44
CA ALA A 107 6.21 11.84 -2.19
C ALA A 107 6.80 13.15 -1.61
N LYS A 108 8.12 13.24 -1.55
CA LYS A 108 8.85 14.44 -1.05
C LYS A 108 8.65 15.68 -1.92
N ALA A 109 8.32 15.51 -3.20
CA ALA A 109 8.07 16.63 -4.13
C ALA A 109 6.62 17.14 -4.11
N ARG A 110 5.71 16.45 -3.40
CA ARG A 110 4.30 16.87 -3.33
C ARG A 110 4.13 18.12 -2.46
N THR A 111 3.17 18.94 -2.86
CA THR A 111 2.75 20.11 -2.07
C THR A 111 1.98 19.66 -0.84
N VAL A 112 2.40 20.14 0.31
CA VAL A 112 1.69 19.94 1.59
C VAL A 112 0.57 20.97 1.70
N PRO A 113 -0.70 20.57 1.93
CA PRO A 113 -1.80 21.51 2.10
C PRO A 113 -1.56 22.46 3.28
N GLU A 114 -2.01 23.71 3.17
CA GLU A 114 -1.90 24.70 4.26
C GLU A 114 -2.70 24.21 5.50
N GLY A 115 -2.11 24.42 6.67
CA GLY A 115 -2.73 23.98 7.94
C GLY A 115 -2.52 22.50 8.28
N SER A 116 -1.91 21.73 7.40
CA SER A 116 -1.56 20.33 7.64
C SER A 116 -0.27 20.17 8.45
N ALA A 117 -0.08 18.99 9.05
CA ALA A 117 1.24 18.58 9.53
C ALA A 117 2.23 18.51 8.36
N THR A 118 3.50 18.82 8.59
CA THR A 118 4.55 18.57 7.60
C THR A 118 4.97 17.11 7.66
N PRO A 119 4.73 16.30 6.61
CA PRO A 119 5.07 14.88 6.65
C PRO A 119 6.58 14.65 6.65
N LEU A 120 7.03 13.65 7.40
CA LEU A 120 8.39 13.11 7.33
C LEU A 120 8.39 11.84 6.48
N PHE A 121 9.16 11.82 5.38
CA PHE A 121 9.29 10.64 4.52
C PHE A 121 10.64 9.96 4.73
N LEU A 122 10.62 8.69 5.15
CA LEU A 122 11.80 7.89 5.47
C LEU A 122 11.90 6.69 4.54
N GLU A 123 13.09 6.46 3.99
CA GLU A 123 13.42 5.23 3.30
C GLU A 123 13.83 4.19 4.33
N ARG A 124 12.89 3.32 4.71
CA ARG A 124 13.06 2.31 5.77
C ARG A 124 12.24 1.06 5.45
N ASP A 125 12.79 -0.10 5.80
CA ASP A 125 12.02 -1.34 5.84
C ASP A 125 11.25 -1.42 7.16
N ALA A 126 9.93 -1.23 7.11
CA ALA A 126 9.07 -1.28 8.28
C ALA A 126 9.06 -2.66 8.97
N GLN A 127 9.50 -3.72 8.28
CA GLN A 127 9.62 -5.05 8.88
C GLN A 127 10.68 -5.10 9.98
N ALA A 128 11.82 -4.41 9.81
CA ALA A 128 12.98 -4.56 10.68
C ALA A 128 13.52 -3.24 11.26
N ALA A 129 13.21 -2.09 10.64
CA ALA A 129 13.73 -0.80 11.06
C ALA A 129 13.27 -0.41 12.46
N ASP A 130 14.10 0.33 13.18
CA ASP A 130 13.68 1.01 14.40
C ASP A 130 12.70 2.14 14.06
N LEU A 131 11.45 1.96 14.47
CA LEU A 131 10.36 2.92 14.30
C LEU A 131 10.06 3.69 15.61
N GLY A 132 10.86 3.45 16.66
CA GLY A 132 10.64 3.94 18.01
C GLY A 132 9.64 3.09 18.80
N ASP A 133 9.68 3.19 20.13
CA ASP A 133 8.81 2.46 21.03
C ASP A 133 7.70 3.37 21.56
N GLY A 134 6.43 2.99 21.37
CA GLY A 134 5.30 3.76 21.87
C GLY A 134 5.21 5.18 21.33
N VAL A 135 5.55 5.38 20.06
CA VAL A 135 5.64 6.71 19.41
C VAL A 135 4.31 7.13 18.80
N TYR A 136 3.60 6.21 18.17
CA TYR A 136 2.45 6.52 17.30
C TYR A 136 1.12 6.22 18.00
N ASP A 137 0.15 7.12 17.79
CA ASP A 137 -1.24 6.94 18.23
C ASP A 137 -1.98 5.99 17.27
N ALA A 138 -1.59 6.01 16.00
CA ALA A 138 -2.18 5.16 14.97
C ALA A 138 -1.15 4.77 13.90
N ILE A 139 -1.37 3.60 13.29
CA ILE A 139 -0.64 3.13 12.11
C ILE A 139 -1.65 2.89 10.99
N PHE A 140 -1.28 3.32 9.79
CA PHE A 140 -2.03 3.14 8.56
C PHE A 140 -1.19 2.43 7.49
N SER A 141 -1.84 1.66 6.61
CA SER A 141 -1.22 1.19 5.37
C SER A 141 -2.27 0.96 4.29
N ARG A 142 -2.01 1.46 3.07
CA ARG A 142 -2.79 1.12 1.89
C ARG A 142 -1.97 0.23 0.97
N PHE A 143 -2.21 -1.10 1.04
CA PHE A 143 -1.57 -2.13 0.22
C PHE A 143 -0.06 -2.36 0.45
N GLY A 144 0.59 -1.67 1.40
CA GLY A 144 2.03 -1.83 1.65
C GLY A 144 2.36 -3.12 2.41
N VAL A 145 1.58 -3.44 3.44
CA VAL A 145 1.87 -4.55 4.38
C VAL A 145 1.78 -5.95 3.77
N MET A 146 1.16 -6.11 2.60
CA MET A 146 1.05 -7.41 1.90
C MET A 146 2.40 -7.92 1.36
N PHE A 147 3.43 -7.08 1.36
CA PHE A 147 4.75 -7.39 0.80
C PHE A 147 5.79 -7.74 1.85
N PHE A 148 5.43 -7.86 3.12
CA PHE A 148 6.33 -8.34 4.15
C PHE A 148 6.71 -9.80 3.91
N SER A 149 8.01 -10.13 3.96
CA SER A 149 8.51 -11.50 3.86
C SER A 149 8.29 -12.29 5.15
N ASP A 150 8.35 -11.63 6.30
CA ASP A 150 7.94 -12.14 7.61
C ASP A 150 6.87 -11.23 8.21
N PRO A 151 5.58 -11.47 7.90
CA PRO A 151 4.51 -10.60 8.36
C PRO A 151 4.32 -10.61 9.88
N VAL A 152 4.61 -11.72 10.56
CA VAL A 152 4.50 -11.77 12.03
C VAL A 152 5.53 -10.86 12.68
N ALA A 153 6.80 -10.97 12.27
CA ALA A 153 7.86 -10.09 12.77
C ALA A 153 7.60 -8.61 12.43
N ALA A 154 7.14 -8.34 11.21
CA ALA A 154 6.80 -6.99 10.77
C ALA A 154 5.68 -6.36 11.63
N PHE A 155 4.58 -7.06 11.82
CA PHE A 155 3.48 -6.55 12.66
C PHE A 155 3.86 -6.46 14.14
N ALA A 156 4.72 -7.34 14.67
CA ALA A 156 5.27 -7.20 16.02
C ALA A 156 6.11 -5.92 16.17
N ASN A 157 6.91 -5.58 15.14
CA ASN A 157 7.65 -4.32 15.09
C ASN A 157 6.72 -3.10 15.04
N LEU A 158 5.67 -3.14 14.20
CA LEU A 158 4.66 -2.09 14.14
C LEU A 158 3.90 -1.93 15.47
N ARG A 159 3.55 -3.05 16.12
CA ARG A 159 2.91 -3.01 17.45
C ARG A 159 3.80 -2.33 18.49
N ARG A 160 5.10 -2.61 18.51
CA ARG A 160 6.06 -1.95 19.41
C ARG A 160 6.08 -0.44 19.20
N ALA A 161 5.96 0.02 17.95
CA ALA A 161 5.95 1.44 17.62
C ALA A 161 4.64 2.15 18.04
N LEU A 162 3.54 1.43 18.25
CA LEU A 162 2.29 1.98 18.75
C LEU A 162 2.37 2.26 20.26
N LYS A 163 1.75 3.36 20.67
CA LYS A 163 1.46 3.61 22.09
C LYS A 163 0.53 2.53 22.65
N PRO A 164 0.48 2.35 23.99
CA PRO A 164 -0.62 1.61 24.61
C PRO A 164 -1.97 2.16 24.11
N ASP A 165 -2.90 1.27 23.78
CA ASP A 165 -4.21 1.59 23.18
C ASP A 165 -4.12 2.23 21.77
N GLY A 166 -2.95 2.24 21.16
CA GLY A 166 -2.75 2.64 19.78
C GLY A 166 -3.46 1.70 18.79
N ARG A 167 -3.85 2.20 17.65
CA ARG A 167 -4.64 1.44 16.68
C ARG A 167 -3.95 1.29 15.33
N LEU A 168 -4.21 0.15 14.69
CA LEU A 168 -3.76 -0.18 13.34
C LEU A 168 -4.98 -0.23 12.41
N THR A 169 -4.85 0.35 11.22
CA THR A 169 -5.79 0.12 10.11
C THR A 169 -5.02 -0.06 8.81
N PHE A 170 -5.33 -1.11 8.07
CA PHE A 170 -4.75 -1.29 6.74
C PHE A 170 -5.76 -1.83 5.72
N VAL A 171 -5.42 -1.64 4.45
CA VAL A 171 -6.17 -2.18 3.30
C VAL A 171 -5.35 -3.25 2.63
N CYS A 172 -5.98 -4.39 2.35
CA CYS A 172 -5.41 -5.45 1.53
C CYS A 172 -6.46 -6.03 0.58
N TRP A 173 -6.00 -6.63 -0.55
CA TRP A 173 -6.92 -7.21 -1.51
C TRP A 173 -7.57 -8.49 -0.98
N ARG A 174 -8.85 -8.65 -1.26
CA ARG A 174 -9.57 -9.91 -1.16
C ARG A 174 -9.15 -10.85 -2.30
N PRO A 175 -9.63 -12.11 -2.34
CA PRO A 175 -9.20 -13.06 -3.37
C PRO A 175 -9.26 -12.49 -4.80
N PHE A 176 -8.31 -12.92 -5.64
CA PHE A 176 -8.23 -12.50 -7.05
C PHE A 176 -9.56 -12.60 -7.80
N GLN A 177 -10.34 -13.65 -7.51
CA GLN A 177 -11.65 -13.91 -8.12
C GLN A 177 -12.67 -12.79 -7.86
N GLU A 178 -12.51 -12.05 -6.77
CA GLU A 178 -13.38 -10.94 -6.39
C GLU A 178 -12.92 -9.59 -6.90
N ASN A 179 -11.72 -9.53 -7.48
CA ASN A 179 -11.08 -8.30 -7.98
C ASN A 179 -11.11 -8.24 -9.51
N LEU A 180 -12.27 -7.89 -10.06
CA LEU A 180 -12.51 -7.92 -11.50
C LEU A 180 -11.55 -7.00 -12.27
N TRP A 181 -11.13 -5.89 -11.69
CA TRP A 181 -10.19 -4.96 -12.31
C TRP A 181 -8.80 -5.59 -12.62
N MET A 182 -8.40 -6.61 -11.86
CA MET A 182 -7.19 -7.41 -12.11
C MET A 182 -7.50 -8.67 -12.93
N ARG A 183 -8.66 -9.28 -12.64
CA ARG A 183 -9.05 -10.56 -13.22
C ARG A 183 -9.41 -10.45 -14.70
N ALA A 184 -10.25 -9.50 -15.09
CA ALA A 184 -10.73 -9.40 -16.46
C ALA A 184 -9.60 -9.20 -17.49
N PRO A 185 -8.62 -8.28 -17.29
CA PRO A 185 -7.50 -8.17 -18.23
C PRO A 185 -6.64 -9.44 -18.26
N MET A 186 -6.45 -10.12 -17.11
CA MET A 186 -5.65 -11.35 -17.06
C MET A 186 -6.36 -12.52 -17.76
N GLU A 187 -7.67 -12.71 -17.53
CA GLU A 187 -8.48 -13.73 -18.20
C GLU A 187 -8.55 -13.51 -19.72
N ALA A 188 -8.69 -12.26 -20.16
CA ALA A 188 -8.69 -11.92 -21.59
C ALA A 188 -7.33 -12.19 -22.26
N ALA A 189 -6.23 -12.03 -21.53
CA ALA A 189 -4.88 -12.29 -22.02
C ALA A 189 -4.55 -13.80 -22.03
N GLN A 190 -5.14 -14.60 -21.13
CA GLN A 190 -4.77 -15.99 -20.87
C GLN A 190 -4.63 -16.87 -22.12
N PRO A 191 -5.51 -16.80 -23.15
CA PRO A 191 -5.38 -17.62 -24.37
C PRO A 191 -4.09 -17.38 -25.17
N PHE A 192 -3.42 -16.27 -24.93
CA PHE A 192 -2.21 -15.83 -25.62
C PHE A 192 -0.93 -16.01 -24.79
N LEU A 193 -1.09 -16.42 -23.52
CA LEU A 193 0.00 -16.56 -22.59
C LEU A 193 0.43 -18.03 -22.43
N PRO A 194 1.71 -18.31 -22.23
CA PRO A 194 2.15 -19.65 -21.87
C PRO A 194 1.61 -20.06 -20.50
N PRO A 195 1.48 -21.36 -20.22
CA PRO A 195 1.11 -21.85 -18.90
C PRO A 195 2.05 -21.31 -17.83
N SER A 196 1.47 -20.78 -16.75
CA SER A 196 2.22 -20.32 -15.57
C SER A 196 1.99 -21.29 -14.39
N PRO A 197 2.99 -21.53 -13.55
CA PRO A 197 2.79 -22.29 -12.32
C PRO A 197 1.77 -21.59 -11.41
N PRO A 198 1.04 -22.31 -10.57
CA PRO A 198 0.18 -21.73 -9.56
C PRO A 198 0.97 -20.75 -8.68
N MET A 199 0.40 -19.60 -8.41
CA MET A 199 0.98 -18.62 -7.50
C MET A 199 0.82 -19.11 -6.05
N ASP A 200 1.88 -19.04 -5.25
CA ASP A 200 1.78 -19.28 -3.81
C ASP A 200 0.94 -18.17 -3.17
N PRO A 201 -0.24 -18.49 -2.60
CA PRO A 201 -1.11 -17.47 -2.01
C PRO A 201 -0.53 -16.84 -0.74
N THR A 202 0.55 -17.38 -0.19
CA THR A 202 1.20 -16.89 1.03
C THR A 202 2.46 -16.09 0.77
N ALA A 203 2.98 -16.15 -0.46
CA ALA A 203 4.16 -15.36 -0.86
C ALA A 203 3.85 -13.85 -0.81
N PRO A 204 4.85 -13.01 -0.48
CA PRO A 204 4.70 -11.56 -0.51
C PRO A 204 4.16 -11.08 -1.86
N GLY A 205 3.03 -10.37 -1.82
CA GLY A 205 2.35 -9.95 -3.04
C GLY A 205 0.92 -9.47 -2.80
N PRO A 206 0.21 -9.07 -3.86
CA PRO A 206 -1.11 -8.44 -3.71
C PRO A 206 -2.15 -9.33 -3.02
N PHE A 207 -2.00 -10.65 -3.06
CA PHE A 207 -2.98 -11.58 -2.48
C PHE A 207 -2.48 -12.32 -1.24
N ALA A 208 -1.31 -11.95 -0.68
CA ALA A 208 -0.75 -12.57 0.53
C ALA A 208 -1.69 -12.51 1.74
N PHE A 209 -2.59 -11.54 1.78
CA PHE A 209 -3.57 -11.29 2.84
C PHE A 209 -5.02 -11.45 2.36
N ALA A 210 -5.23 -12.19 1.29
CA ALA A 210 -6.58 -12.43 0.77
C ALA A 210 -7.43 -13.31 1.71
N ASP A 211 -6.79 -14.28 2.39
CA ASP A 211 -7.42 -15.15 3.38
C ASP A 211 -7.57 -14.40 4.74
N PRO A 212 -8.81 -14.16 5.21
CA PRO A 212 -9.05 -13.45 6.45
C PRO A 212 -8.57 -14.20 7.69
N ASP A 213 -8.54 -15.54 7.68
CA ASP A 213 -8.10 -16.31 8.83
C ASP A 213 -6.58 -16.26 8.98
N ARG A 214 -5.85 -16.26 7.85
CA ARG A 214 -4.41 -15.97 7.84
C ARG A 214 -4.10 -14.58 8.44
N VAL A 215 -4.85 -13.56 8.05
CA VAL A 215 -4.65 -12.20 8.59
C VAL A 215 -4.86 -12.16 10.10
N ARG A 216 -5.92 -12.80 10.59
CA ARG A 216 -6.18 -12.91 12.04
C ARG A 216 -5.05 -13.61 12.79
N SER A 217 -4.55 -14.73 12.25
CA SER A 217 -3.44 -15.50 12.84
C SER A 217 -2.20 -14.63 12.96
N ILE A 218 -1.77 -13.99 11.86
CA ILE A 218 -0.59 -13.12 11.81
C ILE A 218 -0.69 -12.01 12.86
N LEU A 219 -1.82 -11.29 12.92
CA LEU A 219 -1.98 -10.17 13.86
C LEU A 219 -2.05 -10.65 15.31
N SER A 220 -2.72 -11.78 15.58
CA SER A 220 -2.77 -12.37 16.91
C SER A 220 -1.38 -12.83 17.37
N GLU A 221 -0.61 -13.50 16.51
CA GLU A 221 0.76 -13.93 16.78
C GLU A 221 1.70 -12.74 17.01
N ALA A 222 1.49 -11.62 16.30
CA ALA A 222 2.20 -10.36 16.51
C ALA A 222 1.76 -9.61 17.77
N GLY A 223 0.75 -10.11 18.50
CA GLY A 223 0.28 -9.58 19.79
C GLY A 223 -0.75 -8.47 19.68
N PHE A 224 -1.42 -8.30 18.55
CA PHE A 224 -2.56 -7.40 18.44
C PHE A 224 -3.84 -8.05 18.97
N SER A 225 -4.75 -7.21 19.49
CA SER A 225 -6.10 -7.59 19.93
C SER A 225 -7.17 -6.94 19.06
N ASP A 226 -8.43 -7.29 19.28
CA ASP A 226 -9.62 -6.72 18.64
C ASP A 226 -9.54 -6.69 17.10
N VAL A 227 -8.95 -7.75 16.53
CA VAL A 227 -8.74 -7.86 15.07
C VAL A 227 -10.08 -8.01 14.36
N THR A 228 -10.43 -7.01 13.54
CA THR A 228 -11.65 -7.02 12.73
C THR A 228 -11.31 -6.81 11.26
N LEU A 229 -11.95 -7.61 10.41
CA LEU A 229 -11.84 -7.48 8.95
C LEU A 229 -13.22 -7.12 8.39
N HIS A 230 -13.31 -5.93 7.77
CA HIS A 230 -14.50 -5.44 7.10
C HIS A 230 -14.36 -5.64 5.59
N ALA A 231 -15.28 -6.39 4.99
CA ALA A 231 -15.37 -6.48 3.54
C ALA A 231 -15.86 -5.16 2.96
N PHE A 232 -15.08 -4.57 2.06
CA PHE A 232 -15.47 -3.36 1.35
C PHE A 232 -15.37 -3.59 -0.15
N ASN A 233 -16.47 -3.32 -0.84
CA ASN A 233 -16.60 -3.45 -2.29
C ASN A 233 -16.92 -2.08 -2.88
N THR A 234 -16.22 -1.70 -3.95
CA THR A 234 -16.50 -0.48 -4.69
C THR A 234 -16.05 -0.62 -6.14
N SER A 235 -16.40 0.34 -6.98
CA SER A 235 -15.80 0.46 -8.30
C SER A 235 -14.59 1.39 -8.24
N ILE A 236 -13.52 1.01 -8.91
CA ILE A 236 -12.29 1.78 -9.04
C ILE A 236 -11.94 2.02 -10.50
N GLY A 237 -11.13 3.04 -10.80
CA GLY A 237 -10.74 3.39 -12.18
C GLY A 237 -10.86 4.88 -12.47
N GLY A 238 -11.70 5.24 -13.47
CA GLY A 238 -11.94 6.63 -13.87
C GLY A 238 -10.93 7.18 -14.87
N SER A 239 -10.17 6.30 -15.54
CA SER A 239 -9.31 6.65 -16.69
C SER A 239 -10.02 6.35 -18.00
N SER A 240 -9.56 6.97 -19.13
CA SER A 240 -10.02 6.56 -20.45
C SER A 240 -9.69 5.09 -20.74
N LEU A 241 -10.38 4.48 -21.69
CA LEU A 241 -10.15 3.08 -22.05
C LEU A 241 -8.68 2.83 -22.46
N GLU A 242 -8.06 3.74 -23.22
CA GLU A 242 -6.67 3.64 -23.62
C GLU A 242 -5.72 3.67 -22.39
N GLN A 243 -5.98 4.57 -21.46
CA GLN A 243 -5.20 4.68 -20.23
C GLN A 243 -5.39 3.45 -19.33
N ALA A 244 -6.61 2.90 -19.26
CA ALA A 244 -6.90 1.71 -18.47
C ALA A 244 -6.19 0.47 -19.05
N VAL A 245 -6.14 0.31 -20.37
CA VAL A 245 -5.39 -0.74 -21.05
C VAL A 245 -3.88 -0.59 -20.80
N ASP A 246 -3.33 0.62 -20.97
CA ASP A 246 -1.90 0.86 -20.70
C ASP A 246 -1.55 0.52 -19.24
N LEU A 247 -2.39 0.94 -18.27
CA LEU A 247 -2.17 0.64 -16.87
C LEU A 247 -2.25 -0.87 -16.57
N ALA A 248 -3.20 -1.61 -17.16
CA ALA A 248 -3.32 -3.06 -16.99
C ALA A 248 -2.06 -3.80 -17.49
N PHE A 249 -1.33 -3.23 -18.45
CA PHE A 249 -0.07 -3.76 -18.97
C PHE A 249 1.14 -3.44 -18.08
N ARG A 250 0.98 -2.57 -17.08
CA ARG A 250 2.06 -2.09 -16.21
C ARG A 250 1.91 -2.55 -14.77
N VAL A 251 0.68 -2.68 -14.31
CA VAL A 251 0.34 -2.92 -12.90
C VAL A 251 -0.58 -4.14 -12.77
N GLY A 252 -0.54 -4.79 -11.60
CA GLY A 252 -1.30 -6.00 -11.34
C GLY A 252 -0.69 -7.26 -11.97
N PRO A 253 -1.40 -8.40 -11.92
CA PRO A 253 -0.87 -9.69 -12.36
C PRO A 253 -0.47 -9.71 -13.84
N LEU A 254 -1.27 -9.13 -14.74
CA LEU A 254 -0.92 -9.05 -16.17
C LEU A 254 0.30 -8.16 -16.37
N GLY A 255 0.38 -7.02 -15.71
CA GLY A 255 1.53 -6.13 -15.78
C GLY A 255 2.82 -6.77 -15.26
N ALA A 256 2.73 -7.58 -14.19
CA ALA A 256 3.86 -8.35 -13.69
C ALA A 256 4.32 -9.38 -14.73
N PHE A 257 3.39 -10.12 -15.32
CA PHE A 257 3.69 -11.11 -16.36
C PHE A 257 4.34 -10.47 -17.61
N LEU A 258 3.74 -9.39 -18.13
CA LEU A 258 4.25 -8.70 -19.33
C LEU A 258 5.58 -7.97 -19.09
N ARG A 259 5.97 -7.72 -17.85
CA ARG A 259 7.29 -7.18 -17.53
C ARG A 259 8.40 -8.19 -17.77
N GLU A 260 8.10 -9.48 -17.55
CA GLU A 260 9.03 -10.58 -17.82
C GLU A 260 9.02 -11.01 -19.28
N GLN A 261 7.88 -10.83 -19.99
CA GLN A 261 7.68 -11.26 -21.37
C GLN A 261 7.04 -10.12 -22.20
N PRO A 262 7.73 -8.99 -22.41
CA PRO A 262 7.17 -7.79 -23.05
C PRO A 262 6.76 -7.99 -24.52
N GLU A 263 7.34 -8.97 -25.19
CA GLU A 263 7.02 -9.34 -26.59
C GLU A 263 5.59 -9.86 -26.75
N LEU A 264 4.94 -10.31 -25.67
CA LEU A 264 3.55 -10.79 -25.71
C LEU A 264 2.51 -9.66 -25.63
N ALA A 265 2.90 -8.45 -25.27
CA ALA A 265 1.99 -7.33 -25.12
C ALA A 265 1.15 -7.04 -26.40
N PRO A 266 1.71 -7.04 -27.63
CA PRO A 266 0.91 -6.84 -28.84
C PRO A 266 -0.16 -7.92 -29.06
N SER A 267 0.12 -9.16 -28.70
CA SER A 267 -0.78 -10.30 -28.90
C SER A 267 -2.03 -10.23 -28.01
N VAL A 268 -1.90 -9.69 -26.80
CA VAL A 268 -2.99 -9.60 -25.82
C VAL A 268 -3.78 -8.28 -25.93
N ALA A 269 -3.24 -7.26 -26.59
CA ALA A 269 -3.78 -5.91 -26.56
C ALA A 269 -5.24 -5.79 -27.00
N GLY A 270 -5.60 -6.47 -28.08
CA GLY A 270 -6.98 -6.47 -28.60
C GLY A 270 -7.98 -7.10 -27.64
N ALA A 271 -7.62 -8.24 -27.05
CA ALA A 271 -8.48 -8.98 -26.12
C ALA A 271 -8.67 -8.20 -24.82
N VAL A 272 -7.59 -7.64 -24.26
CA VAL A 272 -7.65 -6.81 -23.04
C VAL A 272 -8.48 -5.55 -23.27
N LYS A 273 -8.28 -4.87 -24.42
CA LYS A 273 -9.09 -3.69 -24.75
C LYS A 273 -10.58 -4.03 -24.86
N ALA A 274 -10.92 -5.14 -25.50
CA ALA A 274 -12.31 -5.59 -25.62
C ALA A 274 -12.93 -5.88 -24.24
N ALA A 275 -12.22 -6.59 -23.37
CA ALA A 275 -12.69 -6.89 -22.02
C ALA A 275 -12.89 -5.63 -21.16
N LEU A 276 -12.00 -4.65 -21.25
CA LEU A 276 -12.12 -3.41 -20.49
C LEU A 276 -13.19 -2.48 -21.04
N SER A 277 -13.51 -2.55 -22.35
CA SER A 277 -14.55 -1.72 -22.97
C SER A 277 -15.95 -2.00 -22.42
N GLU A 278 -16.19 -3.18 -21.85
CA GLU A 278 -17.45 -3.52 -21.18
C GLU A 278 -17.72 -2.67 -19.92
N TYR A 279 -16.67 -2.07 -19.35
CA TYR A 279 -16.71 -1.26 -18.15
C TYR A 279 -16.48 0.23 -18.44
N ASP A 280 -16.45 0.62 -19.72
CA ASP A 280 -16.28 2.01 -20.13
C ASP A 280 -17.58 2.80 -19.90
N THR A 281 -17.46 3.90 -19.16
CA THR A 281 -18.57 4.76 -18.75
C THR A 281 -18.24 6.22 -19.11
N PRO A 282 -19.21 7.15 -19.04
CA PRO A 282 -18.90 8.57 -19.19
C PRO A 282 -17.87 9.12 -18.20
N ALA A 283 -17.66 8.42 -17.05
CA ALA A 283 -16.63 8.76 -16.07
C ALA A 283 -15.31 7.99 -16.27
N GLY A 284 -15.16 7.28 -17.37
CA GLY A 284 -14.05 6.38 -17.68
C GLY A 284 -14.32 4.93 -17.32
N VAL A 285 -13.30 4.08 -17.47
CA VAL A 285 -13.41 2.66 -17.14
C VAL A 285 -13.52 2.50 -15.62
N LEU A 286 -14.64 1.93 -15.15
CA LEU A 286 -14.92 1.67 -13.73
C LEU A 286 -15.16 0.19 -13.51
N MET A 287 -14.32 -0.45 -12.70
CA MET A 287 -14.35 -1.89 -12.48
C MET A 287 -14.50 -2.26 -11.00
N PRO A 288 -15.28 -3.31 -10.69
CA PRO A 288 -15.41 -3.83 -9.33
C PRO A 288 -14.07 -4.19 -8.70
N ALA A 289 -13.89 -3.77 -7.46
CA ALA A 289 -12.77 -4.11 -6.61
C ALA A 289 -13.28 -4.50 -5.21
N ALA A 290 -12.58 -5.43 -4.58
CA ALA A 290 -12.91 -5.97 -3.29
C ALA A 290 -11.68 -5.99 -2.38
N VAL A 291 -11.80 -5.39 -1.19
CA VAL A 291 -10.73 -5.31 -0.19
C VAL A 291 -11.22 -5.73 1.18
N TRP A 292 -10.28 -6.14 2.02
CA TRP A 292 -10.43 -6.11 3.46
C TRP A 292 -9.93 -4.76 3.98
N ILE A 293 -10.73 -4.10 4.82
CA ILE A 293 -10.26 -3.04 5.71
C ILE A 293 -10.09 -3.69 7.07
N VAL A 294 -8.85 -3.79 7.51
CA VAL A 294 -8.47 -4.49 8.73
C VAL A 294 -8.16 -3.49 9.81
N THR A 295 -8.72 -3.72 11.00
CA THR A 295 -8.43 -2.94 12.21
C THR A 295 -7.92 -3.83 13.32
N ALA A 296 -7.03 -3.32 14.15
CA ALA A 296 -6.51 -4.00 15.34
C ALA A 296 -6.04 -3.00 16.40
N GLN A 297 -5.88 -3.44 17.64
CA GLN A 297 -5.45 -2.62 18.79
C GLN A 297 -4.13 -3.14 19.35
N ALA A 298 -3.27 -2.21 19.78
CA ALA A 298 -2.08 -2.54 20.59
C ALA A 298 -2.46 -2.48 22.08
N THR A 299 -2.70 -3.64 22.68
CA THR A 299 -2.97 -3.78 24.12
C THR A 299 -1.71 -4.16 24.89
#